data_0066fd740dd3cebadff2c2215f2a9533
#
_entry.id   0066fd740dd3cebadff2c2215f2a9533
#
_cell.length_a   1.000
_cell.length_b   1.000
_cell.length_c   1.000
_cell.angle_alpha   90.00
_cell.angle_beta   90.00
_cell.angle_gamma   90.00
#
_symmetry.space_group_name_H-M   'P 1'
#
loop_
_entity.id
_entity.type
_entity.pdbx_description
1 polymer ?
#
loop_
_entity_poly.entity_id
_entity_poly.type
_entity_poly.pdbx_seq_one_letter_code
_entity_poly.pdbx_strand_id
1 'polypeptide(L)'
;VITYGFGHLVELDSPDMYDEKWKQWALEHLPIFPNQYHYHVPKDKKKQFSVVKRQLQSADTIVIATDSDREGELIAWSIIQQAGANQGKTFKRLWINSLEKEAIYQGFQQLRDAEETYPKFEEVQARQIADWLIGMNGSPLYSLLLQQKGIPGSFSLGRVQTPTLYMIYQLQEKIRNFQKEPYFEGKAQVIAQNGAFDAKLDPNETQATQEAFEAYLKEKGVQLGKQPGTILQVETEKKSAASPRLFSLSSLQSKMNQLMKASAKDTLEAMQGLYEGKYLSYPRTDTPYITEGEYAYLLDHLDEYKHFLKAEAIPTPIHTPNSRYVNNKKVQEHYAIIPTKTVMTAAAFEQLSPLQQAIYEQVLKTTVAMFAEKYTYEETTILTQVQQLQ
;
A
#
# COMPACT_ATOMS: atom_id res chain seq x y z
N VAL A 1 14.25 28.95 15.71
CA VAL A 1 14.85 28.79 14.37
C VAL A 1 14.31 27.51 13.74
N ILE A 2 13.99 27.52 12.45
CA ILE A 2 13.61 26.34 11.69
C ILE A 2 14.78 25.99 10.75
N THR A 3 15.15 24.71 10.74
CA THR A 3 16.11 24.14 9.80
C THR A 3 15.56 22.83 9.22
N TYR A 4 16.15 22.31 8.15
CA TYR A 4 15.61 21.15 7.45
C TYR A 4 16.70 20.29 6.79
N GLY A 5 16.35 19.02 6.59
CA GLY A 5 17.06 18.13 5.67
C GLY A 5 16.22 17.90 4.41
N PHE A 6 16.86 17.71 3.27
CA PHE A 6 16.23 17.25 2.03
C PHE A 6 16.42 15.73 1.90
N GLY A 7 15.73 14.98 2.75
CA GLY A 7 15.97 13.55 2.96
C GLY A 7 17.16 13.27 3.88
N HIS A 8 17.80 12.12 3.71
CA HIS A 8 18.96 11.73 4.51
C HIS A 8 20.16 12.64 4.23
N LEU A 9 20.67 13.32 5.26
CA LEU A 9 21.93 14.07 5.22
C LEU A 9 23.11 13.24 5.71
N VAL A 10 22.84 12.06 6.26
CA VAL A 10 23.81 11.15 6.88
C VAL A 10 23.56 9.75 6.32
N GLU A 11 24.63 9.02 6.02
CA GLU A 11 24.59 7.67 5.44
C GLU A 11 25.52 6.74 6.20
N LEU A 12 25.22 5.42 6.23
CA LEU A 12 26.14 4.40 6.71
C LEU A 12 27.40 4.38 5.85
N ASP A 13 28.54 4.17 6.48
CA ASP A 13 29.81 4.05 5.81
C ASP A 13 29.83 2.85 4.85
N SER A 14 30.44 3.03 3.69
CA SER A 14 30.71 1.94 2.77
C SER A 14 31.83 1.02 3.30
N PRO A 15 31.92 -0.23 2.83
CA PRO A 15 32.92 -1.18 3.32
C PRO A 15 34.36 -0.66 3.30
N ASP A 16 34.74 0.05 2.26
CA ASP A 16 36.08 0.64 2.10
C ASP A 16 36.42 1.74 3.11
N MET A 17 35.41 2.32 3.75
CA MET A 17 35.64 3.31 4.84
C MET A 17 36.02 2.65 6.17
N TYR A 18 35.75 1.35 6.33
CA TYR A 18 36.20 0.56 7.51
C TYR A 18 37.55 -0.11 7.30
N ASP A 19 37.79 -0.65 6.10
CA ASP A 19 39.05 -1.33 5.74
C ASP A 19 39.25 -1.21 4.23
N GLU A 20 40.40 -0.66 3.79
CA GLU A 20 40.75 -0.43 2.39
C GLU A 20 40.72 -1.74 1.56
N LYS A 21 40.96 -2.91 2.17
CA LYS A 21 40.87 -4.21 1.50
C LYS A 21 39.46 -4.46 0.94
N TRP A 22 38.41 -3.94 1.55
CA TRP A 22 37.01 -4.09 1.13
C TRP A 22 36.61 -3.20 -0.06
N LYS A 23 37.53 -2.33 -0.53
CA LYS A 23 37.31 -1.53 -1.73
C LYS A 23 37.18 -2.37 -2.99
N GLN A 24 37.93 -3.48 -3.06
CA GLN A 24 37.85 -4.43 -4.16
C GLN A 24 37.14 -5.71 -3.71
N TRP A 25 36.17 -6.11 -4.51
CA TRP A 25 35.45 -7.35 -4.25
C TRP A 25 36.37 -8.55 -4.51
N ALA A 26 36.57 -9.37 -3.50
CA ALA A 26 37.29 -10.64 -3.57
C ALA A 26 36.66 -11.62 -2.59
N LEU A 27 36.64 -12.91 -2.92
CA LEU A 27 36.03 -13.91 -2.05
C LEU A 27 36.73 -14.04 -0.71
N GLU A 28 38.06 -13.86 -0.69
CA GLU A 28 38.88 -13.85 0.52
C GLU A 28 38.62 -12.66 1.46
N HIS A 29 37.97 -11.61 0.97
CA HIS A 29 37.58 -10.46 1.77
C HIS A 29 36.22 -10.62 2.45
N LEU A 30 35.50 -11.70 2.19
CA LEU A 30 34.20 -12.00 2.79
C LEU A 30 34.37 -12.92 4.02
N PRO A 31 33.56 -12.78 5.06
CA PRO A 31 32.48 -11.80 5.18
C PRO A 31 32.99 -10.39 5.57
N ILE A 32 32.30 -9.36 5.06
CA ILE A 32 32.45 -7.97 5.47
C ILE A 32 31.64 -7.77 6.74
N PHE A 33 32.29 -7.62 7.88
CA PHE A 33 31.66 -7.52 9.18
C PHE A 33 32.39 -6.52 10.09
N PRO A 34 32.05 -5.21 10.03
CA PRO A 34 32.62 -4.22 10.90
C PRO A 34 32.29 -4.47 12.38
N ASN A 35 33.22 -4.21 13.29
CA ASN A 35 32.97 -4.32 14.72
C ASN A 35 32.00 -3.25 15.24
N GLN A 36 31.99 -2.08 14.60
CA GLN A 36 31.11 -0.96 14.89
C GLN A 36 30.66 -0.32 13.58
N TYR A 37 29.42 0.16 13.54
CA TYR A 37 28.88 0.84 12.37
C TYR A 37 29.03 2.35 12.54
N HIS A 38 29.59 3.01 11.54
CA HIS A 38 29.81 4.44 11.51
C HIS A 38 28.99 5.08 10.40
N TYR A 39 28.81 6.39 10.54
CA TYR A 39 28.02 7.19 9.61
C TYR A 39 28.86 8.39 9.15
N HIS A 40 28.65 8.81 7.92
CA HIS A 40 29.27 10.00 7.36
C HIS A 40 28.27 10.93 6.69
N VAL A 41 28.70 12.15 6.42
CA VAL A 41 27.96 13.13 5.63
C VAL A 41 28.52 13.14 4.21
N PRO A 42 27.74 12.75 3.17
CA PRO A 42 28.15 12.81 1.78
C PRO A 42 28.61 14.21 1.36
N LYS A 43 29.53 14.28 0.40
CA LYS A 43 30.18 15.54 -0.02
C LYS A 43 29.16 16.60 -0.48
N ASP A 44 28.16 16.20 -1.25
CA ASP A 44 27.08 17.03 -1.77
C ASP A 44 26.12 17.55 -0.68
N LYS A 45 26.04 16.85 0.46
CA LYS A 45 25.16 17.17 1.59
C LYS A 45 25.85 18.02 2.69
N LYS A 46 27.18 18.16 2.64
CA LYS A 46 27.96 18.85 3.68
C LYS A 46 27.50 20.28 3.95
N LYS A 47 27.13 21.02 2.91
CA LYS A 47 26.70 22.43 3.06
C LYS A 47 25.45 22.52 3.93
N GLN A 48 24.42 21.75 3.60
CA GLN A 48 23.17 21.73 4.35
C GLN A 48 23.37 21.15 5.75
N PHE A 49 24.12 20.06 5.88
CA PHE A 49 24.44 19.48 7.18
C PHE A 49 25.13 20.49 8.11
N SER A 50 26.07 21.30 7.59
CA SER A 50 26.77 22.31 8.40
C SER A 50 25.79 23.39 8.92
N VAL A 51 24.79 23.77 8.13
CA VAL A 51 23.74 24.70 8.57
C VAL A 51 22.93 24.08 9.70
N VAL A 52 22.45 22.85 9.51
CA VAL A 52 21.65 22.13 10.51
C VAL A 52 22.47 21.89 11.79
N LYS A 53 23.70 21.39 11.68
CA LYS A 53 24.61 21.15 12.81
C LYS A 53 24.78 22.38 13.69
N ARG A 54 25.03 23.54 13.09
CA ARG A 54 25.21 24.80 13.84
C ARG A 54 23.97 25.15 14.66
N GLN A 55 22.76 24.99 14.08
CA GLN A 55 21.51 25.28 14.78
C GLN A 55 21.25 24.26 15.90
N LEU A 56 21.46 22.97 15.64
CA LEU A 56 21.31 21.93 16.65
C LEU A 56 22.25 22.13 17.84
N GLN A 57 23.53 22.50 17.57
CA GLN A 57 24.51 22.73 18.64
C GLN A 57 24.17 23.94 19.52
N SER A 58 23.60 24.99 18.94
CA SER A 58 23.26 26.21 19.67
C SER A 58 21.94 26.19 20.41
N ALA A 59 21.08 25.20 20.15
CA ALA A 59 19.74 25.12 20.76
C ALA A 59 19.78 24.34 22.08
N ASP A 60 19.02 24.77 23.07
CA ASP A 60 18.77 24.06 24.32
C ASP A 60 17.64 23.05 24.17
N THR A 61 16.63 23.40 23.36
CA THR A 61 15.50 22.55 23.03
C THR A 61 15.42 22.29 21.53
N ILE A 62 15.32 21.02 21.15
CA ILE A 62 15.19 20.57 19.77
C ILE A 62 13.80 19.94 19.58
N VAL A 63 13.03 20.47 18.63
CA VAL A 63 11.76 19.88 18.21
C VAL A 63 12.00 19.13 16.92
N ILE A 64 11.86 17.81 16.98
CA ILE A 64 11.92 16.92 15.81
C ILE A 64 10.59 17.03 15.08
N ALA A 65 10.63 17.50 13.83
CA ALA A 65 9.46 17.73 12.99
C ALA A 65 9.55 17.06 11.61
N THR A 66 10.35 16.01 11.51
CA THR A 66 10.38 15.10 10.35
C THR A 66 9.07 14.29 10.26
N ASP A 67 8.84 13.60 9.15
CA ASP A 67 7.65 12.76 8.98
C ASP A 67 7.41 11.87 10.21
N SER A 68 6.14 11.63 10.51
CA SER A 68 5.72 10.90 11.71
C SER A 68 5.78 9.39 11.51
N ASP A 69 6.93 8.90 11.05
CA ASP A 69 7.21 7.49 10.80
C ASP A 69 8.64 7.10 11.21
N ARG A 70 8.97 5.82 11.07
CA ARG A 70 10.30 5.28 11.40
C ARG A 70 11.42 5.90 10.59
N GLU A 71 11.16 6.23 9.32
CA GLU A 71 12.15 6.84 8.44
C GLU A 71 12.44 8.29 8.85
N GLY A 72 11.39 9.04 9.24
CA GLY A 72 11.55 10.38 9.81
C GLY A 72 12.36 10.38 11.11
N GLU A 73 12.17 9.37 11.97
CA GLU A 73 13.01 9.18 13.16
C GLU A 73 14.48 8.90 12.79
N LEU A 74 14.71 8.03 11.79
CA LEU A 74 16.07 7.74 11.31
C LEU A 74 16.76 9.01 10.79
N ILE A 75 16.07 9.79 9.96
CA ILE A 75 16.61 11.04 9.42
C ILE A 75 16.98 11.99 10.56
N ALA A 76 16.08 12.21 11.50
CA ALA A 76 16.29 13.18 12.58
C ALA A 76 17.43 12.76 13.51
N TRP A 77 17.36 11.56 14.07
CA TRP A 77 18.33 11.11 15.06
C TRP A 77 19.72 10.87 14.49
N SER A 78 19.83 10.39 13.24
CA SER A 78 21.16 10.28 12.59
C SER A 78 21.81 11.64 12.39
N ILE A 79 21.05 12.67 12.04
CA ILE A 79 21.55 14.05 11.93
C ILE A 79 21.96 14.59 13.32
N ILE A 80 21.13 14.40 14.34
CA ILE A 80 21.39 14.88 15.71
C ILE A 80 22.66 14.21 16.27
N GLN A 81 22.81 12.90 16.13
CA GLN A 81 23.97 12.15 16.58
C GLN A 81 25.24 12.57 15.83
N GLN A 82 25.17 12.67 14.50
CA GLN A 82 26.31 13.08 13.67
C GLN A 82 26.69 14.54 13.89
N ALA A 83 25.75 15.37 14.31
CA ALA A 83 26.05 16.77 14.72
C ALA A 83 26.70 16.86 16.10
N GLY A 84 26.75 15.79 16.89
CA GLY A 84 27.19 15.82 18.30
C GLY A 84 26.28 16.64 19.20
N ALA A 85 24.94 16.61 18.91
CA ALA A 85 23.95 17.41 19.62
C ALA A 85 22.97 16.54 20.42
N ASN A 86 23.33 15.28 20.71
CA ASN A 86 22.46 14.29 21.35
C ASN A 86 22.55 14.27 22.90
N GLN A 87 23.30 15.20 23.51
CA GLN A 87 23.43 15.26 24.96
C GLN A 87 23.20 16.67 25.51
N GLY A 88 22.69 16.74 26.74
CA GLY A 88 22.52 17.98 27.48
C GLY A 88 21.42 18.90 26.90
N LYS A 89 20.45 18.35 26.17
CA LYS A 89 19.37 19.12 25.51
C LYS A 89 18.01 18.48 25.78
N THR A 90 16.97 19.27 25.64
CA THR A 90 15.59 18.80 25.68
C THR A 90 15.13 18.44 24.27
N PHE A 91 14.60 17.25 24.09
CA PHE A 91 14.09 16.75 22.80
C PHE A 91 12.57 16.62 22.87
N LYS A 92 11.89 17.24 21.91
CA LYS A 92 10.44 17.14 21.73
C LYS A 92 10.12 16.67 20.33
N ARG A 93 8.97 16.03 20.16
CA ARG A 93 8.53 15.44 18.91
C ARG A 93 7.20 16.04 18.47
N LEU A 94 7.19 16.67 17.32
CA LEU A 94 5.98 17.06 16.61
C LEU A 94 5.47 15.85 15.82
N TRP A 95 4.36 15.25 16.24
CA TRP A 95 3.77 14.08 15.61
C TRP A 95 2.45 14.45 14.94
N ILE A 96 2.43 14.62 13.63
CA ILE A 96 1.28 15.06 12.84
C ILE A 96 1.13 14.21 11.59
N ASN A 97 -0.11 14.01 11.14
CA ASN A 97 -0.45 13.22 9.94
C ASN A 97 -1.02 14.08 8.80
N SER A 98 -1.08 15.39 9.00
CA SER A 98 -1.53 16.38 8.01
C SER A 98 -0.67 17.63 8.10
N LEU A 99 -0.41 18.28 6.97
CA LEU A 99 0.33 19.53 6.85
C LEU A 99 -0.58 20.77 6.86
N GLU A 100 -1.85 20.62 7.20
CA GLU A 100 -2.77 21.72 7.37
C GLU A 100 -2.34 22.62 8.55
N LYS A 101 -2.62 23.91 8.42
CA LYS A 101 -2.23 24.91 9.42
C LYS A 101 -2.73 24.56 10.83
N GLU A 102 -3.97 24.09 10.91
CA GLU A 102 -4.61 23.72 12.18
C GLU A 102 -3.95 22.50 12.82
N ALA A 103 -3.66 21.46 12.02
CA ALA A 103 -2.98 20.25 12.49
C ALA A 103 -1.56 20.56 13.00
N ILE A 104 -0.84 21.44 12.30
CA ILE A 104 0.49 21.89 12.75
C ILE A 104 0.37 22.69 14.07
N TYR A 105 -0.59 23.61 14.16
CA TYR A 105 -0.79 24.41 15.35
C TYR A 105 -1.14 23.56 16.58
N GLN A 106 -2.08 22.64 16.44
CA GLN A 106 -2.45 21.71 17.51
C GLN A 106 -1.28 20.77 17.89
N GLY A 107 -0.54 20.29 16.89
CA GLY A 107 0.64 19.46 17.12
C GLY A 107 1.70 20.17 17.95
N PHE A 108 1.96 21.45 17.71
CA PHE A 108 2.88 22.25 18.53
C PHE A 108 2.37 22.50 19.95
N GLN A 109 1.06 22.52 20.17
CA GLN A 109 0.49 22.58 21.51
C GLN A 109 0.60 21.27 22.29
N GLN A 110 0.74 20.14 21.57
CA GLN A 110 0.75 18.78 22.11
C GLN A 110 2.04 18.04 21.77
N LEU A 111 3.18 18.72 21.85
CA LEU A 111 4.48 18.10 21.61
C LEU A 111 4.70 16.92 22.56
N ARG A 112 5.03 15.78 21.98
CA ARG A 112 5.43 14.58 22.72
C ARG A 112 6.85 14.68 23.22
N ASP A 113 7.22 13.84 24.17
CA ASP A 113 8.62 13.60 24.49
C ASP A 113 9.25 12.77 23.35
N ALA A 114 10.44 13.14 22.90
CA ALA A 114 11.06 12.42 21.80
C ALA A 114 11.55 11.02 22.22
N GLU A 115 11.70 10.74 23.51
CA GLU A 115 12.01 9.39 24.02
C GLU A 115 10.89 8.39 23.72
N GLU A 116 9.63 8.84 23.62
CA GLU A 116 8.50 7.97 23.28
C GLU A 116 8.64 7.34 21.88
N THR A 117 9.28 8.07 20.95
CA THR A 117 9.44 7.62 19.55
C THR A 117 10.83 7.09 19.24
N TYR A 118 11.80 7.27 20.16
CA TYR A 118 13.18 6.81 19.98
C TYR A 118 13.31 5.30 19.66
N PRO A 119 12.52 4.39 20.23
CA PRO A 119 12.55 2.96 19.84
C PRO A 119 12.31 2.71 18.35
N LYS A 120 11.56 3.60 17.66
CA LYS A 120 11.37 3.52 16.20
C LYS A 120 12.65 3.84 15.42
N PHE A 121 13.49 4.74 15.94
CA PHE A 121 14.82 4.98 15.40
C PHE A 121 15.69 3.72 15.54
N GLU A 122 15.71 3.08 16.70
CA GLU A 122 16.50 1.86 16.94
C GLU A 122 16.05 0.71 16.03
N GLU A 123 14.72 0.55 15.85
CA GLU A 123 14.15 -0.46 14.94
C GLU A 123 14.63 -0.26 13.50
N VAL A 124 14.54 0.98 12.97
CA VAL A 124 14.93 1.23 11.59
C VAL A 124 16.45 1.24 11.41
N GLN A 125 17.21 1.64 12.41
CA GLN A 125 18.68 1.52 12.39
C GLN A 125 19.11 0.05 12.32
N ALA A 126 18.50 -0.82 13.13
CA ALA A 126 18.77 -2.25 13.09
C ALA A 126 18.43 -2.85 11.72
N ARG A 127 17.30 -2.44 11.11
CA ARG A 127 16.94 -2.81 9.75
C ARG A 127 17.95 -2.32 8.72
N GLN A 128 18.40 -1.08 8.82
CA GLN A 128 19.39 -0.49 7.91
C GLN A 128 20.72 -1.27 7.95
N ILE A 129 21.18 -1.62 9.15
CA ILE A 129 22.40 -2.43 9.34
C ILE A 129 22.20 -3.84 8.75
N ALA A 130 21.06 -4.47 8.98
CA ALA A 130 20.76 -5.78 8.41
C ALA A 130 20.72 -5.75 6.88
N ASP A 131 20.11 -4.73 6.29
CA ASP A 131 20.09 -4.52 4.83
C ASP A 131 21.49 -4.27 4.27
N TRP A 132 22.33 -3.49 4.98
CA TRP A 132 23.71 -3.25 4.64
C TRP A 132 24.54 -4.55 4.68
N LEU A 133 24.43 -5.32 5.76
CA LEU A 133 25.14 -6.60 5.90
C LEU A 133 24.81 -7.57 4.78
N ILE A 134 23.52 -7.74 4.47
CA ILE A 134 23.08 -8.65 3.42
C ILE A 134 23.53 -8.15 2.03
N GLY A 135 23.36 -6.85 1.77
CA GLY A 135 23.73 -6.25 0.49
C GLY A 135 25.24 -6.26 0.24
N MET A 136 26.04 -5.83 1.24
CA MET A 136 27.49 -5.71 1.10
C MET A 136 28.24 -7.05 1.10
N ASN A 137 27.62 -8.12 1.57
CA ASN A 137 28.17 -9.46 1.49
C ASN A 137 27.59 -10.26 0.32
N GLY A 138 26.28 -10.26 0.15
CA GLY A 138 25.61 -11.06 -0.86
C GLY A 138 25.87 -10.59 -2.30
N SER A 139 25.89 -9.28 -2.54
CA SER A 139 26.14 -8.75 -3.87
C SER A 139 27.55 -9.10 -4.40
N PRO A 140 28.63 -8.87 -3.64
CA PRO A 140 29.95 -9.32 -4.05
C PRO A 140 30.04 -10.83 -4.23
N LEU A 141 29.53 -11.61 -3.26
CA LEU A 141 29.60 -13.07 -3.30
C LEU A 141 28.99 -13.63 -4.59
N TYR A 142 27.71 -13.28 -4.87
CA TYR A 142 27.04 -13.81 -6.06
C TYR A 142 27.62 -13.27 -7.36
N SER A 143 28.03 -12.01 -7.39
CA SER A 143 28.69 -11.43 -8.57
C SER A 143 29.99 -12.16 -8.90
N LEU A 144 30.85 -12.38 -7.92
CA LEU A 144 32.11 -13.09 -8.12
C LEU A 144 31.93 -14.55 -8.53
N LEU A 145 31.00 -15.27 -7.90
CA LEU A 145 30.68 -16.65 -8.27
C LEU A 145 30.12 -16.78 -9.70
N LEU A 146 29.29 -15.83 -10.14
CA LEU A 146 28.77 -15.80 -11.50
C LEU A 146 29.85 -15.43 -12.53
N GLN A 147 30.74 -14.47 -12.18
CA GLN A 147 31.89 -14.12 -13.01
C GLN A 147 32.83 -15.29 -13.22
N GLN A 148 33.11 -16.11 -12.19
CA GLN A 148 33.88 -17.35 -12.31
C GLN A 148 33.25 -18.37 -13.30
N LYS A 149 31.94 -18.32 -13.49
CA LYS A 149 31.19 -19.14 -14.46
C LYS A 149 31.07 -18.45 -15.83
N GLY A 150 31.78 -17.37 -16.07
CA GLY A 150 31.75 -16.66 -17.35
C GLY A 150 30.54 -15.72 -17.55
N ILE A 151 29.79 -15.40 -16.48
CA ILE A 151 28.66 -14.44 -16.51
C ILE A 151 29.17 -13.10 -16.01
N PRO A 152 29.45 -12.12 -16.90
CA PRO A 152 29.97 -10.84 -16.49
C PRO A 152 28.91 -9.95 -15.86
N GLY A 153 29.31 -9.01 -14.99
CA GLY A 153 28.43 -8.02 -14.40
C GLY A 153 28.47 -7.99 -12.88
N SER A 154 27.75 -7.03 -12.31
CA SER A 154 27.50 -6.91 -10.89
C SER A 154 26.04 -7.23 -10.61
N PHE A 155 25.79 -8.15 -9.69
CA PHE A 155 24.46 -8.62 -9.33
C PHE A 155 24.15 -8.17 -7.92
N SER A 156 23.24 -7.20 -7.79
CA SER A 156 22.80 -6.71 -6.48
C SER A 156 21.89 -7.74 -5.79
N LEU A 157 22.17 -7.95 -4.52
CA LEU A 157 21.33 -8.76 -3.64
C LEU A 157 20.81 -7.88 -2.49
N GLY A 158 19.55 -8.03 -2.17
CA GLY A 158 18.93 -7.29 -1.08
C GLY A 158 17.81 -8.08 -0.43
N ARG A 159 17.60 -7.82 0.85
CA ARG A 159 16.65 -8.53 1.70
C ARG A 159 15.19 -8.45 1.20
N VAL A 160 14.81 -7.39 0.53
CA VAL A 160 13.47 -7.20 -0.03
C VAL A 160 13.44 -7.45 -1.53
N GLN A 161 14.37 -6.85 -2.28
CA GLN A 161 14.35 -6.92 -3.75
C GLN A 161 14.55 -8.34 -4.28
N THR A 162 15.43 -9.13 -3.69
CA THR A 162 15.74 -10.49 -4.19
C THR A 162 14.58 -11.47 -3.98
N PRO A 163 13.95 -11.55 -2.79
CA PRO A 163 12.73 -12.37 -2.63
C PRO A 163 11.58 -11.91 -3.54
N THR A 164 11.40 -10.61 -3.73
CA THR A 164 10.37 -10.09 -4.63
C THR A 164 10.64 -10.52 -6.08
N LEU A 165 11.88 -10.38 -6.54
CA LEU A 165 12.28 -10.85 -7.88
C LEU A 165 12.08 -12.35 -8.03
N TYR A 166 12.38 -13.14 -7.00
CA TYR A 166 12.18 -14.59 -6.99
C TYR A 166 10.69 -14.97 -7.10
N MET A 167 9.80 -14.25 -6.41
CA MET A 167 8.35 -14.46 -6.55
C MET A 167 7.87 -14.19 -7.98
N ILE A 168 8.38 -13.14 -8.63
CA ILE A 168 8.08 -12.81 -10.02
C ILE A 168 8.61 -13.91 -10.95
N TYR A 169 9.84 -14.34 -10.72
CA TYR A 169 10.44 -15.45 -11.48
C TYR A 169 9.61 -16.73 -11.36
N GLN A 170 9.21 -17.12 -10.15
CA GLN A 170 8.38 -18.30 -9.95
C GLN A 170 7.04 -18.20 -10.69
N LEU A 171 6.42 -17.01 -10.69
CA LEU A 171 5.18 -16.79 -11.43
C LEU A 171 5.42 -16.92 -12.95
N GLN A 172 6.51 -16.35 -13.46
CA GLN A 172 6.87 -16.48 -14.88
C GLN A 172 7.12 -17.93 -15.28
N GLU A 173 7.80 -18.72 -14.43
CA GLU A 173 8.01 -20.14 -14.69
C GLU A 173 6.68 -20.91 -14.70
N LYS A 174 5.76 -20.62 -13.81
CA LYS A 174 4.40 -21.21 -13.85
C LYS A 174 3.68 -20.86 -15.16
N ILE A 175 3.81 -19.63 -15.63
CA ILE A 175 3.19 -19.18 -16.89
C ILE A 175 3.87 -19.87 -18.10
N ARG A 176 5.21 -19.95 -18.14
CA ARG A 176 5.97 -20.60 -19.23
C ARG A 176 5.69 -22.09 -19.32
N ASN A 177 5.58 -22.74 -18.17
CA ASN A 177 5.35 -24.17 -18.08
C ASN A 177 3.87 -24.53 -18.00
N PHE A 178 2.97 -23.54 -18.18
CA PHE A 178 1.54 -23.78 -18.15
C PHE A 178 1.12 -24.70 -19.28
N GLN A 179 0.60 -25.85 -18.91
CA GLN A 179 -0.03 -26.78 -19.84
C GLN A 179 -1.53 -26.58 -19.81
N LYS A 180 -2.11 -26.44 -20.99
CA LYS A 180 -3.58 -26.35 -21.12
C LYS A 180 -4.17 -27.74 -20.84
N GLU A 181 -4.94 -27.82 -19.78
CA GLU A 181 -5.76 -28.98 -19.48
C GLU A 181 -7.20 -28.66 -19.93
N PRO A 182 -7.64 -29.19 -21.07
CA PRO A 182 -9.02 -29.00 -21.51
C PRO A 182 -9.96 -29.67 -20.53
N TYR A 183 -11.07 -29.05 -20.26
CA TYR A 183 -12.15 -29.67 -19.50
C TYR A 183 -13.49 -29.33 -20.15
N PHE A 184 -14.46 -30.21 -19.93
CA PHE A 184 -15.82 -30.09 -20.42
C PHE A 184 -16.74 -29.90 -19.23
N GLU A 185 -17.60 -28.88 -19.28
CA GLU A 185 -18.63 -28.60 -18.28
C GLU A 185 -20.01 -28.57 -18.92
N GLY A 186 -21.04 -28.90 -18.16
CA GLY A 186 -22.42 -28.85 -18.64
C GLY A 186 -23.01 -27.45 -18.47
N LYS A 187 -23.60 -26.94 -19.54
CA LYS A 187 -24.45 -25.76 -19.53
C LYS A 187 -25.79 -26.09 -20.18
N ALA A 188 -26.85 -25.62 -19.58
CA ALA A 188 -28.18 -25.78 -20.14
C ALA A 188 -28.82 -24.39 -20.32
N GLN A 189 -29.45 -24.15 -21.46
CA GLN A 189 -30.35 -23.03 -21.60
C GLN A 189 -31.74 -23.51 -21.21
N VAL A 190 -32.25 -23.02 -20.09
CA VAL A 190 -33.59 -23.33 -19.60
C VAL A 190 -34.57 -22.37 -20.24
N ILE A 191 -35.60 -22.93 -20.93
CA ILE A 191 -36.67 -22.18 -21.55
C ILE A 191 -37.91 -22.39 -20.71
N ALA A 192 -38.39 -21.38 -20.03
CA ALA A 192 -39.60 -21.36 -19.25
C ALA A 192 -40.71 -20.50 -19.94
N GLN A 193 -41.91 -20.52 -19.39
CA GLN A 193 -43.06 -19.82 -19.98
C GLN A 193 -42.81 -18.30 -20.14
N ASN A 194 -42.10 -17.68 -19.20
CA ASN A 194 -41.90 -16.23 -19.14
C ASN A 194 -40.48 -15.79 -19.50
N GLY A 195 -39.61 -16.67 -20.04
CA GLY A 195 -38.26 -16.31 -20.42
C GLY A 195 -37.29 -17.48 -20.48
N ALA A 196 -36.04 -17.19 -20.76
CA ALA A 196 -34.95 -18.16 -20.79
C ALA A 196 -33.77 -17.68 -19.95
N PHE A 197 -33.02 -18.60 -19.37
CA PHE A 197 -31.81 -18.34 -18.63
C PHE A 197 -30.80 -19.48 -18.79
N ASP A 198 -29.52 -19.15 -18.60
CA ASP A 198 -28.44 -20.15 -18.63
C ASP A 198 -28.25 -20.75 -17.24
N ALA A 199 -28.18 -22.07 -17.18
CA ALA A 199 -27.90 -22.84 -15.97
C ALA A 199 -26.60 -23.64 -16.11
N LYS A 200 -25.96 -23.89 -14.98
CA LYS A 200 -24.80 -24.78 -14.85
C LYS A 200 -25.16 -25.95 -13.96
N LEU A 201 -24.43 -27.06 -14.11
CA LEU A 201 -24.58 -28.21 -13.22
C LEU A 201 -24.26 -27.81 -11.77
N ASP A 202 -25.03 -28.32 -10.81
CA ASP A 202 -24.81 -28.24 -9.40
C ASP A 202 -24.81 -29.66 -8.76
N PRO A 203 -23.65 -30.15 -8.24
CA PRO A 203 -22.32 -29.53 -8.29
C PRO A 203 -21.76 -29.43 -9.72
N ASN A 204 -20.92 -28.41 -9.98
CA ASN A 204 -20.27 -28.23 -11.28
C ASN A 204 -19.18 -29.28 -11.50
N GLU A 205 -19.58 -30.45 -12.02
CA GLU A 205 -18.66 -31.53 -12.37
C GLU A 205 -18.08 -31.29 -13.76
N THR A 206 -16.78 -31.49 -13.89
CA THR A 206 -16.05 -31.33 -15.15
C THR A 206 -15.40 -32.67 -15.55
N GLN A 207 -15.27 -32.93 -16.84
CA GLN A 207 -14.59 -34.10 -17.38
C GLN A 207 -13.45 -33.70 -18.31
N ALA A 208 -12.40 -34.52 -18.38
CA ALA A 208 -11.20 -34.19 -19.16
C ALA A 208 -11.42 -34.30 -20.69
N THR A 209 -12.39 -35.09 -21.14
CA THR A 209 -12.72 -35.25 -22.57
C THR A 209 -14.23 -35.11 -22.79
N GLN A 210 -14.61 -34.83 -24.04
CA GLN A 210 -15.99 -34.77 -24.44
C GLN A 210 -16.70 -36.13 -24.29
N GLU A 211 -16.02 -37.23 -24.68
CA GLU A 211 -16.56 -38.59 -24.59
C GLU A 211 -16.82 -38.96 -23.12
N ALA A 212 -15.92 -38.60 -22.21
CA ALA A 212 -16.11 -38.83 -20.78
C ALA A 212 -17.29 -38.04 -20.23
N PHE A 213 -17.46 -36.79 -20.71
CA PHE A 213 -18.60 -35.96 -20.32
C PHE A 213 -19.94 -36.49 -20.88
N GLU A 214 -19.98 -36.97 -22.14
CA GLU A 214 -21.17 -37.60 -22.72
C GLU A 214 -21.51 -38.91 -22.01
N ALA A 215 -20.49 -39.71 -21.62
CA ALA A 215 -20.71 -40.93 -20.84
C ALA A 215 -21.31 -40.58 -19.43
N TYR A 216 -20.78 -39.55 -18.77
CA TYR A 216 -21.32 -39.04 -17.52
C TYR A 216 -22.81 -38.62 -17.66
N LEU A 217 -23.14 -37.83 -18.69
CA LEU A 217 -24.51 -37.43 -18.95
C LEU A 217 -25.43 -38.65 -19.17
N LYS A 218 -24.96 -39.63 -19.93
CA LYS A 218 -25.72 -40.86 -20.22
C LYS A 218 -25.95 -41.68 -18.94
N GLU A 219 -24.95 -41.76 -18.05
CA GLU A 219 -25.10 -42.42 -16.74
C GLU A 219 -26.22 -41.75 -15.93
N LYS A 220 -26.32 -40.42 -15.99
CA LYS A 220 -27.34 -39.62 -15.31
C LYS A 220 -28.69 -39.60 -16.07
N GLY A 221 -28.82 -40.33 -17.15
CA GLY A 221 -30.05 -40.42 -17.97
C GLY A 221 -30.29 -39.23 -18.89
N VAL A 222 -29.26 -38.37 -19.07
CA VAL A 222 -29.35 -37.13 -19.86
C VAL A 222 -28.68 -37.33 -21.22
N GLN A 223 -29.27 -36.78 -22.27
CA GLN A 223 -28.69 -36.72 -23.62
C GLN A 223 -28.47 -35.26 -24.00
N LEU A 224 -27.47 -35.01 -24.86
CA LEU A 224 -27.27 -33.69 -25.43
C LEU A 224 -28.48 -33.30 -26.31
N GLY A 225 -28.90 -32.05 -26.19
CA GLY A 225 -30.00 -31.50 -26.94
C GLY A 225 -31.18 -31.09 -26.06
N LYS A 226 -32.36 -30.88 -26.68
CA LYS A 226 -33.55 -30.39 -26.01
C LYS A 226 -34.25 -31.50 -25.23
N GLN A 227 -34.42 -31.28 -23.93
CA GLN A 227 -35.11 -32.23 -23.03
C GLN A 227 -36.09 -31.50 -22.10
N PRO A 228 -37.12 -32.20 -21.60
CA PRO A 228 -37.96 -31.64 -20.54
C PRO A 228 -37.18 -31.55 -19.22
N GLY A 229 -37.36 -30.45 -18.51
CA GLY A 229 -36.83 -30.24 -17.18
C GLY A 229 -37.90 -29.69 -16.24
N THR A 230 -37.63 -29.77 -14.95
CA THR A 230 -38.52 -29.27 -13.90
C THR A 230 -37.80 -28.26 -13.05
N ILE A 231 -38.40 -27.13 -12.76
CA ILE A 231 -37.94 -26.19 -11.77
C ILE A 231 -38.28 -26.76 -10.39
N LEU A 232 -37.27 -27.12 -9.61
CA LEU A 232 -37.46 -27.69 -8.28
C LEU A 232 -37.62 -26.61 -7.21
N GLN A 233 -36.86 -25.54 -7.34
CA GLN A 233 -36.79 -24.48 -6.31
C GLN A 233 -36.51 -23.14 -6.98
N VAL A 234 -37.15 -22.11 -6.47
CA VAL A 234 -36.85 -20.72 -6.76
C VAL A 234 -36.73 -20.02 -5.41
N GLU A 235 -35.55 -19.55 -5.09
CA GLU A 235 -35.25 -18.88 -3.81
C GLU A 235 -34.68 -17.50 -4.09
N THR A 236 -35.29 -16.48 -3.49
CA THR A 236 -34.81 -15.10 -3.62
C THR A 236 -34.33 -14.59 -2.26
N GLU A 237 -33.08 -14.24 -2.18
CA GLU A 237 -32.47 -13.65 -0.99
C GLU A 237 -32.14 -12.17 -1.20
N LYS A 238 -32.41 -11.36 -0.19
CA LYS A 238 -31.92 -9.98 -0.16
C LYS A 238 -30.48 -9.96 0.32
N LYS A 239 -29.57 -9.54 -0.54
CA LYS A 239 -28.14 -9.40 -0.23
C LYS A 239 -27.73 -7.94 -0.16
N SER A 240 -26.62 -7.68 0.53
CA SER A 240 -26.08 -6.33 0.60
C SER A 240 -24.56 -6.35 0.46
N ALA A 241 -24.03 -5.40 -0.29
CA ALA A 241 -22.62 -5.14 -0.42
C ALA A 241 -22.27 -3.82 0.31
N ALA A 242 -21.30 -3.88 1.20
CA ALA A 242 -20.80 -2.69 1.88
C ALA A 242 -19.93 -1.85 0.93
N SER A 243 -19.92 -0.55 1.14
CA SER A 243 -19.03 0.38 0.44
C SER A 243 -17.57 -0.04 0.57
N PRO A 244 -16.69 0.29 -0.39
CA PRO A 244 -15.27 -0.03 -0.33
C PRO A 244 -14.62 0.45 0.98
N ARG A 245 -13.54 -0.20 1.40
CA ARG A 245 -12.71 0.31 2.50
C ARG A 245 -11.95 1.55 2.05
N LEU A 246 -11.56 2.40 2.99
CA LEU A 246 -10.64 3.50 2.72
C LEU A 246 -9.30 2.96 2.22
N PHE A 247 -8.53 3.80 1.56
CA PHE A 247 -7.28 3.38 0.95
C PHE A 247 -6.11 3.31 1.93
N SER A 248 -5.37 2.22 1.87
CA SER A 248 -3.94 2.18 2.17
C SER A 248 -3.15 2.51 0.91
N LEU A 249 -1.84 2.75 1.02
CA LEU A 249 -1.00 3.01 -0.16
C LEU A 249 -1.09 1.86 -1.17
N SER A 250 -0.95 0.61 -0.72
CA SER A 250 -0.97 -0.56 -1.61
C SER A 250 -2.32 -0.74 -2.32
N SER A 251 -3.42 -0.52 -1.64
CA SER A 251 -4.75 -0.61 -2.24
C SER A 251 -5.02 0.53 -3.22
N LEU A 252 -4.52 1.75 -2.96
CA LEU A 252 -4.59 2.87 -3.89
C LEU A 252 -3.75 2.61 -5.14
N GLN A 253 -2.52 2.12 -4.98
CA GLN A 253 -1.65 1.72 -6.10
C GLN A 253 -2.30 0.66 -6.98
N SER A 254 -2.92 -0.36 -6.37
CA SER A 254 -3.67 -1.39 -7.11
C SER A 254 -4.85 -0.79 -7.87
N LYS A 255 -5.58 0.15 -7.25
CA LYS A 255 -6.71 0.83 -7.89
C LYS A 255 -6.27 1.69 -9.07
N MET A 256 -5.18 2.47 -8.92
CA MET A 256 -4.65 3.29 -10.01
C MET A 256 -4.07 2.44 -11.14
N ASN A 257 -3.45 1.31 -10.82
CA ASN A 257 -3.01 0.38 -11.87
C ASN A 257 -4.20 -0.21 -12.66
N GLN A 258 -5.29 -0.57 -11.99
CA GLN A 258 -6.50 -1.06 -12.67
C GLN A 258 -7.11 0.00 -13.59
N LEU A 259 -7.24 1.24 -13.13
CA LEU A 259 -7.92 2.32 -13.84
C LEU A 259 -7.05 2.93 -14.96
N MET A 260 -5.78 3.16 -14.69
CA MET A 260 -4.90 3.97 -15.53
C MET A 260 -3.60 3.27 -15.94
N LYS A 261 -3.38 2.01 -15.50
CA LYS A 261 -2.12 1.29 -15.69
C LYS A 261 -0.90 1.99 -15.08
N ALA A 262 -1.15 2.87 -14.09
CA ALA A 262 -0.09 3.56 -13.39
C ALA A 262 0.79 2.59 -12.59
N SER A 263 2.09 2.88 -12.55
CA SER A 263 3.00 2.10 -11.70
C SER A 263 2.81 2.45 -10.21
N ALA A 264 3.27 1.57 -9.33
CA ALA A 264 3.26 1.83 -7.89
C ALA A 264 4.11 3.07 -7.54
N LYS A 265 5.24 3.27 -8.25
CA LYS A 265 6.11 4.43 -8.08
C LYS A 265 5.40 5.73 -8.48
N ASP A 266 4.83 5.79 -9.68
CA ASP A 266 4.16 7.00 -10.17
C ASP A 266 2.97 7.38 -9.28
N THR A 267 2.23 6.36 -8.79
CA THR A 267 1.13 6.57 -7.86
C THR A 267 1.60 7.18 -6.53
N LEU A 268 2.72 6.69 -5.99
CA LEU A 268 3.29 7.26 -4.76
C LEU A 268 3.77 8.70 -4.98
N GLU A 269 4.46 8.99 -6.08
CA GLU A 269 4.93 10.35 -6.39
C GLU A 269 3.76 11.32 -6.58
N ALA A 270 2.71 10.91 -7.30
CA ALA A 270 1.50 11.71 -7.47
C ALA A 270 0.78 11.96 -6.13
N MET A 271 0.69 10.93 -5.28
CA MET A 271 0.09 11.03 -3.95
C MET A 271 0.91 11.94 -3.02
N GLN A 272 2.26 11.88 -3.09
CA GLN A 272 3.14 12.76 -2.34
C GLN A 272 2.88 14.23 -2.67
N GLY A 273 2.70 14.56 -3.95
CA GLY A 273 2.34 15.92 -4.37
C GLY A 273 0.99 16.40 -3.82
N LEU A 274 -0.01 15.52 -3.74
CA LEU A 274 -1.32 15.85 -3.15
C LEU A 274 -1.24 16.04 -1.62
N TYR A 275 -0.39 15.29 -0.93
CA TYR A 275 -0.10 15.46 0.49
C TYR A 275 0.62 16.78 0.76
N GLU A 276 1.67 17.09 0.02
CA GLU A 276 2.42 18.34 0.13
C GLU A 276 1.56 19.57 -0.23
N GLY A 277 0.63 19.38 -1.18
CA GLY A 277 -0.42 20.34 -1.51
C GLY A 277 -1.52 20.47 -0.45
N LYS A 278 -1.48 19.67 0.61
CA LYS A 278 -2.41 19.67 1.76
C LYS A 278 -3.83 19.23 1.41
N TYR A 279 -4.02 18.48 0.37
CA TYR A 279 -5.34 18.00 -0.07
C TYR A 279 -5.66 16.60 0.42
N LEU A 280 -4.66 15.77 0.65
CA LEU A 280 -4.81 14.41 1.15
C LEU A 280 -3.90 14.16 2.36
N SER A 281 -4.22 13.13 3.16
CA SER A 281 -3.42 12.69 4.30
C SER A 281 -2.11 12.02 3.86
N TYR A 282 -1.25 11.68 4.82
CA TYR A 282 0.06 11.10 4.58
C TYR A 282 0.00 9.81 3.73
N PRO A 283 0.82 9.71 2.66
CA PRO A 283 0.68 8.64 1.67
C PRO A 283 1.15 7.26 2.14
N ARG A 284 2.15 7.19 3.04
CA ARG A 284 2.77 5.92 3.43
C ARG A 284 2.04 5.29 4.62
N THR A 285 0.85 4.78 4.36
CA THR A 285 0.04 4.05 5.33
C THR A 285 -0.35 2.68 4.80
N ASP A 286 -0.35 1.68 5.66
CA ASP A 286 -0.77 0.31 5.38
C ASP A 286 -2.16 -0.03 5.92
N THR A 287 -2.77 0.91 6.65
CA THR A 287 -4.09 0.71 7.25
C THR A 287 -5.24 1.32 6.42
N PRO A 288 -6.39 0.64 6.32
CA PRO A 288 -7.62 1.20 5.76
C PRO A 288 -8.53 1.83 6.81
N TYR A 289 -8.02 2.08 8.03
CA TYR A 289 -8.80 2.59 9.15
C TYR A 289 -8.48 4.04 9.47
N ILE A 290 -9.48 4.73 10.05
CA ILE A 290 -9.37 6.06 10.62
C ILE A 290 -9.74 6.03 12.10
N THR A 291 -9.46 7.09 12.83
CA THR A 291 -9.95 7.28 14.22
C THR A 291 -11.29 7.98 14.24
N GLU A 292 -11.88 8.09 15.42
CA GLU A 292 -13.12 8.86 15.62
C GLU A 292 -12.93 10.35 15.32
N GLY A 293 -11.73 10.89 15.53
CA GLY A 293 -11.42 12.29 15.23
C GLY A 293 -11.46 12.57 13.72
N GLU A 294 -10.84 11.71 12.90
CA GLU A 294 -10.92 11.83 11.45
C GLU A 294 -12.35 11.63 10.96
N TYR A 295 -13.08 10.67 11.53
CA TYR A 295 -14.47 10.46 11.15
C TYR A 295 -15.33 11.71 11.38
N ALA A 296 -15.16 12.39 12.50
CA ALA A 296 -15.92 13.59 12.83
C ALA A 296 -15.70 14.71 11.81
N TYR A 297 -14.43 15.03 11.51
CA TYR A 297 -14.19 16.10 10.55
C TYR A 297 -14.58 15.73 9.10
N LEU A 298 -14.49 14.45 8.72
CA LEU A 298 -14.97 14.01 7.41
C LEU A 298 -16.49 14.14 7.28
N LEU A 299 -17.22 13.91 8.36
CA LEU A 299 -18.65 14.14 8.42
C LEU A 299 -18.99 15.64 8.30
N ASP A 300 -18.24 16.50 9.00
CA ASP A 300 -18.43 17.94 8.94
C ASP A 300 -18.20 18.54 7.54
N HIS A 301 -17.31 17.94 6.75
CA HIS A 301 -16.97 18.39 5.38
C HIS A 301 -17.62 17.56 4.27
N LEU A 302 -18.54 16.67 4.62
CA LEU A 302 -19.13 15.71 3.68
C LEU A 302 -19.84 16.39 2.50
N ASP A 303 -20.59 17.48 2.77
CA ASP A 303 -21.31 18.21 1.74
C ASP A 303 -20.35 18.91 0.75
N GLU A 304 -19.22 19.40 1.22
CA GLU A 304 -18.19 19.98 0.36
C GLU A 304 -17.56 18.93 -0.57
N TYR A 305 -17.29 17.72 -0.06
CA TYR A 305 -16.78 16.61 -0.86
C TYR A 305 -17.80 16.15 -1.92
N LYS A 306 -19.09 16.08 -1.52
CA LYS A 306 -20.18 15.75 -2.45
C LYS A 306 -20.32 16.82 -3.53
N HIS A 307 -20.24 18.10 -3.16
CA HIS A 307 -20.29 19.20 -4.11
C HIS A 307 -19.16 19.13 -5.13
N PHE A 308 -17.91 18.91 -4.68
CA PHE A 308 -16.77 18.73 -5.57
C PHE A 308 -16.99 17.58 -6.58
N LEU A 309 -17.53 16.47 -6.11
CA LEU A 309 -17.82 15.30 -6.94
C LEU A 309 -19.10 15.42 -7.81
N LYS A 310 -19.88 16.50 -7.68
CA LYS A 310 -21.23 16.65 -8.24
C LYS A 310 -22.15 15.49 -7.85
N ALA A 311 -22.07 15.10 -6.59
CA ALA A 311 -22.71 13.91 -6.02
C ALA A 311 -23.74 14.25 -4.93
N GLU A 312 -24.30 15.47 -4.94
CA GLU A 312 -25.24 15.98 -3.94
C GLU A 312 -26.48 15.09 -3.82
N ALA A 313 -26.91 14.48 -4.93
CA ALA A 313 -28.05 13.60 -4.96
C ALA A 313 -27.82 12.23 -4.29
N ILE A 314 -26.58 11.86 -3.97
CA ILE A 314 -26.28 10.57 -3.31
C ILE A 314 -26.68 10.67 -1.83
N PRO A 315 -27.60 9.79 -1.35
CA PRO A 315 -27.94 9.75 0.07
C PRO A 315 -26.77 9.30 0.92
N THR A 316 -26.50 10.01 2.01
CA THR A 316 -25.43 9.70 2.96
C THR A 316 -25.96 9.71 4.40
N PRO A 317 -26.87 8.79 4.77
CA PRO A 317 -27.56 8.82 6.05
C PRO A 317 -26.74 8.25 7.23
N ILE A 318 -25.55 7.68 6.99
CA ILE A 318 -24.75 7.03 8.04
C ILE A 318 -23.90 8.10 8.73
N HIS A 319 -24.37 8.62 9.85
CA HIS A 319 -23.68 9.64 10.66
C HIS A 319 -23.13 9.08 11.98
N THR A 320 -23.01 7.76 12.09
CA THR A 320 -22.41 7.09 13.26
C THR A 320 -21.18 6.28 12.83
N PRO A 321 -20.10 6.31 13.63
CA PRO A 321 -18.89 5.55 13.33
C PRO A 321 -19.17 4.06 13.12
N ASN A 322 -18.63 3.50 12.04
CA ASN A 322 -18.76 2.08 11.71
C ASN A 322 -17.40 1.40 11.88
N SER A 323 -17.35 0.27 12.57
CA SER A 323 -16.12 -0.50 12.83
C SER A 323 -15.41 -1.00 11.57
N ARG A 324 -16.07 -0.96 10.41
CA ARG A 324 -15.46 -1.24 9.12
C ARG A 324 -14.42 -0.19 8.74
N TYR A 325 -14.61 1.05 9.17
CA TYR A 325 -13.79 2.22 8.81
C TYR A 325 -13.10 2.83 10.01
N VAL A 326 -13.78 2.88 11.17
CA VAL A 326 -13.30 3.54 12.38
C VAL A 326 -12.78 2.50 13.36
N ASN A 327 -11.47 2.55 13.65
CA ASN A 327 -10.87 1.66 14.63
C ASN A 327 -9.58 2.26 15.20
N ASN A 328 -9.69 2.96 16.32
CA ASN A 328 -8.57 3.63 17.00
C ASN A 328 -7.40 2.69 17.32
N LYS A 329 -7.66 1.41 17.62
CA LYS A 329 -6.61 0.43 17.97
C LYS A 329 -5.81 -0.05 16.75
N LYS A 330 -6.37 0.05 15.54
CA LYS A 330 -5.72 -0.36 14.28
C LYS A 330 -5.05 0.80 13.55
N VAL A 331 -5.19 2.02 14.06
CA VAL A 331 -4.44 3.19 13.61
C VAL A 331 -3.25 3.36 14.55
N GLN A 332 -2.08 2.92 14.10
CA GLN A 332 -0.84 2.97 14.91
C GLN A 332 -0.05 4.24 14.65
N GLU A 333 0.50 4.39 13.47
CA GLU A 333 1.32 5.53 13.08
C GLU A 333 0.52 6.53 12.24
N HIS A 334 -0.14 6.03 11.22
CA HIS A 334 -0.95 6.80 10.30
C HIS A 334 -2.32 6.15 10.13
N TYR A 335 -3.31 6.95 9.78
CA TYR A 335 -4.62 6.47 9.35
C TYR A 335 -4.67 6.31 7.82
N ALA A 336 -5.79 5.81 7.31
CA ALA A 336 -6.02 5.63 5.88
C ALA A 336 -5.82 6.92 5.07
N ILE A 337 -5.60 6.78 3.77
CA ILE A 337 -5.56 7.92 2.85
C ILE A 337 -6.97 8.49 2.72
N ILE A 338 -7.16 9.71 3.19
CA ILE A 338 -8.42 10.44 3.21
C ILE A 338 -8.22 11.90 2.78
N PRO A 339 -9.27 12.62 2.34
CA PRO A 339 -9.16 14.04 2.08
C PRO A 339 -8.94 14.82 3.38
N THR A 340 -8.30 15.96 3.27
CA THR A 340 -8.16 16.92 4.37
C THR A 340 -9.39 17.84 4.44
N LYS A 341 -9.40 18.75 5.40
CA LYS A 341 -10.43 19.81 5.50
C LYS A 341 -10.36 20.80 4.33
N THR A 342 -9.23 20.87 3.64
CA THR A 342 -9.03 21.75 2.49
C THR A 342 -9.55 21.08 1.22
N VAL A 343 -10.77 21.39 0.83
CA VAL A 343 -11.32 20.92 -0.44
C VAL A 343 -10.72 21.70 -1.60
N MET A 344 -10.31 20.99 -2.63
CA MET A 344 -9.64 21.59 -3.80
C MET A 344 -10.64 22.42 -4.63
N THR A 345 -10.22 23.59 -5.10
CA THR A 345 -11.00 24.35 -6.07
C THR A 345 -10.92 23.72 -7.47
N ALA A 346 -11.93 23.96 -8.31
CA ALA A 346 -11.92 23.46 -9.70
C ALA A 346 -10.66 23.93 -10.46
N ALA A 347 -10.25 25.17 -10.28
CA ALA A 347 -9.05 25.72 -10.94
C ALA A 347 -7.76 25.02 -10.48
N ALA A 348 -7.63 24.69 -9.19
CA ALA A 348 -6.49 23.94 -8.67
C ALA A 348 -6.50 22.50 -9.18
N PHE A 349 -7.66 21.88 -9.28
CA PHE A 349 -7.83 20.52 -9.79
C PHE A 349 -7.43 20.41 -11.27
N GLU A 350 -7.78 21.38 -12.09
CA GLU A 350 -7.40 21.42 -13.51
C GLU A 350 -5.88 21.53 -13.73
N GLN A 351 -5.12 22.05 -12.76
CA GLN A 351 -3.67 22.13 -12.83
C GLN A 351 -2.95 20.82 -12.46
N LEU A 352 -3.66 19.86 -11.93
CA LEU A 352 -3.09 18.55 -11.55
C LEU A 352 -2.85 17.68 -12.78
N SER A 353 -1.86 16.79 -12.66
CA SER A 353 -1.70 15.69 -13.64
C SER A 353 -2.93 14.78 -13.64
N PRO A 354 -3.22 14.10 -14.76
CA PRO A 354 -4.36 13.16 -14.83
C PRO A 354 -4.35 12.09 -13.73
N LEU A 355 -3.17 11.63 -13.32
CA LEU A 355 -3.03 10.66 -12.25
C LEU A 355 -3.38 11.26 -10.88
N GLN A 356 -2.94 12.48 -10.60
CA GLN A 356 -3.30 13.18 -9.36
C GLN A 356 -4.80 13.46 -9.29
N GLN A 357 -5.41 13.87 -10.41
CA GLN A 357 -6.87 14.05 -10.50
C GLN A 357 -7.61 12.76 -10.18
N ALA A 358 -7.21 11.65 -10.80
CA ALA A 358 -7.82 10.35 -10.58
C ALA A 358 -7.66 9.89 -9.12
N ILE A 359 -6.50 10.09 -8.51
CA ILE A 359 -6.26 9.75 -7.10
C ILE A 359 -7.19 10.57 -6.20
N TYR A 360 -7.22 11.89 -6.37
CA TYR A 360 -8.05 12.77 -5.55
C TYR A 360 -9.52 12.40 -5.64
N GLU A 361 -10.05 12.22 -6.85
CA GLU A 361 -11.43 11.78 -7.04
C GLU A 361 -11.73 10.42 -6.41
N GLN A 362 -10.84 9.42 -6.55
CA GLN A 362 -11.07 8.09 -5.98
C GLN A 362 -11.07 8.12 -4.47
N VAL A 363 -10.21 8.92 -3.85
CA VAL A 363 -10.18 9.09 -2.40
C VAL A 363 -11.47 9.76 -1.92
N LEU A 364 -11.91 10.85 -2.57
CA LEU A 364 -13.18 11.51 -2.24
C LEU A 364 -14.38 10.57 -2.42
N LYS A 365 -14.46 9.85 -3.56
CA LYS A 365 -15.55 8.89 -3.84
C LYS A 365 -15.64 7.82 -2.77
N THR A 366 -14.51 7.28 -2.34
CA THR A 366 -14.46 6.24 -1.31
C THR A 366 -14.85 6.82 0.07
N THR A 367 -14.44 8.03 0.36
CA THR A 367 -14.80 8.75 1.60
C THR A 367 -16.30 9.03 1.65
N VAL A 368 -16.89 9.58 0.59
CA VAL A 368 -18.35 9.83 0.53
C VAL A 368 -19.13 8.52 0.63
N ALA A 369 -18.66 7.45 -0.06
CA ALA A 369 -19.30 6.14 0.00
C ALA A 369 -19.30 5.51 1.40
N MET A 370 -18.38 5.90 2.31
CA MET A 370 -18.38 5.46 3.71
C MET A 370 -19.66 5.88 4.46
N PHE A 371 -20.24 7.01 4.08
CA PHE A 371 -21.47 7.57 4.66
C PHE A 371 -22.75 7.13 3.94
N ALA A 372 -22.63 6.46 2.80
CA ALA A 372 -23.75 5.95 2.03
C ALA A 372 -24.27 4.61 2.58
N GLU A 373 -25.52 4.31 2.31
CA GLU A 373 -26.10 3.01 2.61
C GLU A 373 -25.40 1.89 1.82
N LYS A 374 -25.53 0.67 2.34
CA LYS A 374 -25.08 -0.51 1.62
C LYS A 374 -25.86 -0.67 0.32
N TYR A 375 -25.18 -1.05 -0.74
CA TYR A 375 -25.88 -1.49 -1.96
C TYR A 375 -26.66 -2.76 -1.66
N THR A 376 -27.95 -2.72 -1.84
CA THR A 376 -28.86 -3.88 -1.65
C THR A 376 -29.33 -4.40 -2.99
N TYR A 377 -29.34 -5.71 -3.12
CA TYR A 377 -29.82 -6.39 -4.32
C TYR A 377 -30.52 -7.70 -3.95
N GLU A 378 -31.33 -8.18 -4.86
CA GLU A 378 -31.97 -9.50 -4.75
C GLU A 378 -31.17 -10.48 -5.60
N GLU A 379 -30.78 -11.60 -5.00
CA GLU A 379 -30.18 -12.72 -5.70
C GLU A 379 -31.22 -13.86 -5.75
N THR A 380 -31.58 -14.26 -6.96
CA THR A 380 -32.52 -15.37 -7.15
C THR A 380 -31.76 -16.58 -7.65
N THR A 381 -31.80 -17.65 -6.88
CA THR A 381 -31.29 -18.97 -7.25
C THR A 381 -32.43 -19.83 -7.76
N ILE A 382 -32.27 -20.37 -8.95
CA ILE A 382 -33.24 -21.26 -9.55
C ILE A 382 -32.60 -22.64 -9.70
N LEU A 383 -33.12 -23.63 -9.01
CA LEU A 383 -32.70 -25.02 -9.13
C LEU A 383 -33.59 -25.72 -10.11
N THR A 384 -32.99 -26.26 -11.18
CA THR A 384 -33.69 -27.02 -12.23
C THR A 384 -33.20 -28.44 -12.28
N GLN A 385 -34.05 -29.37 -12.58
CA GLN A 385 -33.69 -30.78 -12.70
C GLN A 385 -34.02 -31.28 -14.11
N VAL A 386 -33.06 -32.03 -14.68
CA VAL A 386 -33.23 -32.80 -15.90
C VAL A 386 -32.76 -34.22 -15.58
N GLN A 387 -33.72 -35.16 -15.48
CA GLN A 387 -33.46 -36.53 -15.03
C GLN A 387 -32.79 -36.55 -13.65
N GLN A 388 -31.54 -37.05 -13.56
CA GLN A 388 -30.74 -37.12 -12.31
C GLN A 388 -29.79 -35.95 -12.12
N LEU A 389 -29.77 -34.97 -13.04
CA LEU A 389 -28.88 -33.78 -12.94
C LEU A 389 -29.68 -32.55 -12.44
N GLN A 390 -29.02 -31.75 -11.64
CA GLN A 390 -29.51 -30.47 -11.16
C GLN A 390 -28.63 -29.30 -11.64
#